data_b64a2632ce1622915ce0179f45845e74
#
_entry.id   b64a2632ce1622915ce0179f45845e74
#
_cell.length_a   1.000
_cell.length_b   1.000
_cell.length_c   1.000
_cell.angle_alpha   90.00
_cell.angle_beta   90.00
_cell.angle_gamma   90.00
#
_symmetry.space_group_name_H-M   'P 1'
#
loop_
_entity.id
_entity.type
_entity.pdbx_description
1 polymer ?
#
loop_
_entity_poly.entity_id
_entity_poly.type
_entity_poly.pdbx_seq_one_letter_code
_entity_poly.pdbx_strand_id
1 'polypeptide(L)'
;YSRSKDAIEWLAQTSFSHGVIMVQKEFAEKLLAKSSKQRKSISIIATYAFEITPLSKVGKNNFSPPPKIDSVILKIVKKNNVTRDLIQTINRIFSYRRKTVKNILKQFNKDTELDKRVDDLSGDEIINLANKILEK
;
A
#
# COMPACT_ATOMS: atom_id res chain seq x y z
N TYR A 1 2.46 15.63 6.81
CA TYR A 1 1.89 14.32 7.16
C TYR A 1 0.50 14.06 6.54
N SER A 2 -0.28 15.11 6.27
CA SER A 2 -1.64 14.94 5.72
C SER A 2 -1.67 14.31 4.32
N ARG A 3 -0.55 14.27 3.62
CA ARG A 3 -0.43 13.73 2.26
C ARG A 3 0.53 12.53 2.19
N SER A 4 0.65 11.80 3.30
CA SER A 4 1.57 10.67 3.39
C SER A 4 1.28 9.59 2.35
N LYS A 5 0.01 9.27 2.13
CA LYS A 5 -0.38 8.29 1.12
C LYS A 5 0.08 8.71 -0.28
N ASP A 6 -0.17 9.97 -0.65
CA ASP A 6 0.24 10.49 -1.96
C ASP A 6 1.74 10.45 -2.13
N ALA A 7 2.49 10.78 -1.07
CA ALA A 7 3.95 10.73 -1.10
C ALA A 7 4.48 9.31 -1.32
N ILE A 8 3.90 8.32 -0.65
CA ILE A 8 4.29 6.92 -0.82
C ILE A 8 3.94 6.43 -2.23
N GLU A 9 2.79 6.79 -2.76
CA GLU A 9 2.40 6.44 -4.12
C GLU A 9 3.37 7.05 -5.14
N TRP A 10 3.79 8.28 -4.92
CA TRP A 10 4.79 8.95 -5.76
C TRP A 10 6.15 8.25 -5.70
N LEU A 11 6.61 7.91 -4.49
CA LEU A 11 7.87 7.18 -4.31
C LEU A 11 7.83 5.81 -4.97
N ALA A 12 6.70 5.13 -4.93
CA ALA A 12 6.54 3.82 -5.57
C ALA A 12 6.75 3.89 -7.10
N GLN A 13 6.47 5.04 -7.71
CA GLN A 13 6.64 5.28 -9.14
C GLN A 13 8.03 5.83 -9.48
N THR A 14 8.81 6.20 -8.47
CA THR A 14 10.09 6.88 -8.67
C THR A 14 11.23 5.88 -8.67
N SER A 15 12.20 6.07 -9.56
CA SER A 15 13.38 5.21 -9.64
C SER A 15 14.42 5.69 -8.63
N PHE A 16 14.75 4.84 -7.65
CA PHE A 16 15.80 5.06 -6.67
C PHE A 16 16.17 3.71 -6.04
N SER A 17 17.32 3.65 -5.35
CA SER A 17 17.75 2.39 -4.73
C SER A 17 17.24 2.25 -3.30
N HIS A 18 17.43 3.25 -2.48
CA HIS A 18 16.99 3.23 -1.08
C HIS A 18 16.84 4.65 -0.56
N GLY A 19 16.14 4.77 0.56
CA GLY A 19 15.95 6.05 1.20
C GLY A 19 15.50 5.89 2.64
N VAL A 20 15.36 7.01 3.32
CA VAL A 20 14.88 7.07 4.71
C VAL A 20 13.76 8.09 4.74
N ILE A 21 12.64 7.69 5.34
CA ILE A 21 11.49 8.57 5.48
C ILE A 21 11.04 8.62 6.94
N MET A 22 10.40 9.71 7.31
CA MET A 22 9.78 9.85 8.62
C MET A 22 8.28 10.02 8.43
N VAL A 23 7.50 9.19 9.11
CA VAL A 23 6.04 9.22 9.02
C VAL A 23 5.44 9.14 10.42
N GLN A 24 4.17 9.53 10.55
CA GLN A 24 3.44 9.37 11.79
C GLN A 24 3.30 7.89 12.13
N LYS A 25 3.30 7.58 13.43
CA LYS A 25 3.21 6.21 13.93
C LYS A 25 2.04 5.43 13.34
N GLU A 26 0.85 6.03 13.31
CA GLU A 26 -0.34 5.37 12.78
C GLU A 26 -0.23 5.05 11.30
N PHE A 27 0.41 5.94 10.53
CA PHE A 27 0.64 5.71 9.12
C PHE A 27 1.65 4.58 8.90
N ALA A 28 2.71 4.53 9.72
CA ALA A 28 3.67 3.42 9.66
C ALA A 28 2.98 2.07 9.94
N GLU A 29 2.11 2.02 10.93
CA GLU A 29 1.34 0.82 11.23
C GLU A 29 0.46 0.40 10.05
N LYS A 30 -0.13 1.35 9.36
CA LYS A 30 -0.93 1.10 8.17
C LYS A 30 -0.08 0.55 7.02
N LEU A 31 1.10 1.12 6.79
CA LEU A 31 2.01 0.64 5.75
C LEU A 31 2.46 -0.79 5.99
N LEU A 32 2.69 -1.16 7.25
CA LEU A 32 3.23 -2.46 7.64
C LEU A 32 2.15 -3.48 8.00
N ALA A 33 0.88 -3.11 7.93
CA ALA A 33 -0.23 -3.98 8.30
C ALA A 33 -0.31 -5.20 7.38
N LYS A 34 -0.39 -6.38 7.99
CA LYS A 34 -0.48 -7.66 7.28
C LYS A 34 -1.86 -8.29 7.39
N SER A 35 -2.62 -7.99 8.46
CA SER A 35 -3.94 -8.56 8.63
C SER A 35 -4.94 -7.93 7.66
N SER A 36 -5.88 -8.72 7.17
CA SER A 36 -6.90 -8.24 6.22
C SER A 36 -7.77 -7.12 6.79
N LYS A 37 -7.94 -7.08 8.12
CA LYS A 37 -8.74 -6.05 8.77
C LYS A 37 -8.05 -4.69 8.79
N GLN A 38 -6.73 -4.67 8.91
CA GLN A 38 -5.96 -3.44 9.12
C GLN A 38 -5.30 -2.92 7.85
N ARG A 39 -4.99 -3.80 6.91
CA ARG A 39 -4.30 -3.39 5.69
C ARG A 39 -5.22 -2.57 4.79
N LYS A 40 -4.62 -1.61 4.10
CA LYS A 40 -5.28 -0.74 3.11
C LYS A 40 -4.59 -0.93 1.75
N SER A 41 -5.11 -0.29 0.73
CA SER A 41 -4.46 -0.33 -0.59
C SER A 41 -3.00 0.12 -0.52
N ILE A 42 -2.72 1.16 0.29
CA ILE A 42 -1.34 1.66 0.44
C ILE A 42 -0.42 0.63 1.09
N SER A 43 -0.95 -0.26 1.94
CA SER A 43 -0.16 -1.36 2.52
C SER A 43 0.33 -2.30 1.42
N ILE A 44 -0.54 -2.65 0.48
CA ILE A 44 -0.20 -3.52 -0.64
C ILE A 44 0.80 -2.84 -1.57
N ILE A 45 0.54 -1.59 -1.93
CA ILE A 45 1.42 -0.81 -2.81
C ILE A 45 2.82 -0.70 -2.21
N ALA A 46 2.90 -0.31 -0.92
CA ALA A 46 4.18 -0.09 -0.25
C ALA A 46 4.98 -1.38 -0.10
N THR A 47 4.36 -2.47 0.30
CA THR A 47 5.07 -3.73 0.50
C THR A 47 5.47 -4.38 -0.82
N TYR A 48 4.77 -4.11 -1.90
CA TYR A 48 5.19 -4.54 -3.23
C TYR A 48 6.35 -3.70 -3.77
N ALA A 49 6.28 -2.38 -3.59
CA ALA A 49 7.29 -1.46 -4.13
C ALA A 49 8.58 -1.47 -3.33
N PHE A 50 8.49 -1.67 -2.01
CA PHE A 50 9.61 -1.49 -1.09
C PHE A 50 9.78 -2.63 -0.12
N GLU A 51 11.04 -2.86 0.28
CA GLU A 51 11.36 -3.52 1.53
C GLU A 51 11.47 -2.42 2.59
N ILE A 52 10.65 -2.52 3.64
CA ILE A 52 10.52 -1.48 4.66
C ILE A 52 11.06 -1.98 6.00
N THR A 53 11.99 -1.24 6.58
CA THR A 53 12.57 -1.57 7.87
C THR A 53 12.40 -0.39 8.83
N PRO A 54 11.67 -0.55 9.94
CA PRO A 54 11.62 0.48 10.98
C PRO A 54 13.01 0.65 11.62
N LEU A 55 13.48 1.89 11.70
CA LEU A 55 14.78 2.20 12.30
C LEU A 55 14.66 2.70 13.73
N SER A 56 13.80 3.68 13.96
CA SER A 56 13.62 4.26 15.30
C SER A 56 12.32 5.00 15.42
N LYS A 57 11.90 5.22 16.67
CA LYS A 57 10.76 6.07 16.98
C LYS A 57 11.28 7.45 17.35
N VAL A 58 10.54 8.48 16.95
CA VAL A 58 10.85 9.87 17.30
C VAL A 58 9.67 10.42 18.09
N GLY A 59 9.90 10.74 19.36
CA GLY A 59 8.87 11.26 20.23
C GLY A 59 8.37 12.62 19.75
N LYS A 60 7.08 12.89 19.94
CA LYS A 60 6.43 14.13 19.51
C LYS A 60 7.08 15.37 20.14
N ASN A 61 7.69 15.23 21.31
CA ASN A 61 8.32 16.33 22.03
C ASN A 61 9.66 16.79 21.41
N ASN A 62 10.17 16.08 20.43
CA ASN A 62 11.37 16.46 19.69
C ASN A 62 11.12 17.49 18.60
N PHE A 63 9.88 17.93 18.44
CA PHE A 63 9.49 18.91 17.42
C PHE A 63 9.00 20.19 18.09
N SER A 64 9.12 21.33 17.38
CA SER A 64 8.64 22.61 17.84
C SER A 64 7.85 23.33 16.72
N PRO A 65 6.52 23.46 16.81
CA PRO A 65 5.65 22.94 17.86
C PRO A 65 5.52 21.41 17.79
N PRO A 66 5.29 20.72 18.91
CA PRO A 66 5.16 19.26 18.89
C PRO A 66 3.89 18.82 18.16
N PRO A 67 3.96 17.78 17.31
CA PRO A 67 2.77 17.18 16.73
C PRO A 67 1.96 16.43 17.80
N LYS A 68 0.75 16.00 17.45
CA LYS A 68 -0.13 15.29 18.39
C LYS A 68 0.30 13.85 18.65
N ILE A 69 1.05 13.25 17.74
CA ILE A 69 1.46 11.85 17.81
C ILE A 69 2.93 11.70 17.51
N ASP A 70 3.48 10.56 17.92
CA ASP A 70 4.88 10.19 17.67
C ASP A 70 5.10 9.88 16.19
N SER A 71 6.36 9.94 15.78
CA SER A 71 6.80 9.61 14.44
C SER A 71 7.70 8.37 14.44
N VAL A 72 7.85 7.77 13.28
CA VAL A 72 8.72 6.61 13.07
C VAL A 72 9.60 6.88 11.85
N ILE A 73 10.88 6.56 11.97
CA ILE A 73 11.81 6.61 10.85
C ILE A 73 11.86 5.23 10.21
N LEU A 74 11.63 5.20 8.91
CA LEU A 74 11.61 3.97 8.13
C LEU A 74 12.70 4.02 7.07
N LYS A 75 13.45 2.91 6.94
CA LYS A 75 14.31 2.70 5.78
C LYS A 75 13.50 1.99 4.71
N ILE A 76 13.56 2.49 3.49
CA ILE A 76 12.91 1.86 2.35
C ILE A 76 13.94 1.50 1.30
N VAL A 77 13.85 0.27 0.79
CA VAL A 77 14.68 -0.22 -0.30
C VAL A 77 13.75 -0.55 -1.46
N LYS A 78 13.99 0.03 -2.61
CA LYS A 78 13.15 -0.19 -3.78
C LYS A 78 13.27 -1.63 -4.27
N LYS A 79 12.14 -2.31 -4.44
CA LYS A 79 12.09 -3.69 -4.97
C LYS A 79 11.52 -3.74 -6.38
N ASN A 80 10.39 -3.08 -6.58
CA ASN A 80 9.64 -3.13 -7.83
C ASN A 80 9.22 -1.74 -8.26
N ASN A 81 9.29 -1.47 -9.56
CA ASN A 81 8.69 -0.26 -10.10
C ASN A 81 7.18 -0.45 -10.22
N VAL A 82 6.45 0.57 -9.80
CA VAL A 82 5.00 0.54 -9.79
C VAL A 82 4.49 1.64 -10.72
N THR A 83 3.61 1.27 -11.64
CA THR A 83 3.01 2.24 -12.54
C THR A 83 1.82 2.93 -11.89
N ARG A 84 1.48 4.11 -12.40
CA ARG A 84 0.28 4.81 -11.96
C ARG A 84 -0.97 3.95 -12.19
N ASP A 85 -1.04 3.24 -13.30
CA ASP A 85 -2.17 2.38 -13.63
C ASP A 85 -2.32 1.25 -12.62
N LEU A 86 -1.22 0.65 -12.18
CA LEU A 86 -1.25 -0.39 -11.15
C LEU A 86 -1.76 0.18 -9.82
N ILE A 87 -1.28 1.36 -9.42
CA ILE A 87 -1.72 2.02 -8.19
C ILE A 87 -3.23 2.29 -8.23
N GLN A 88 -3.71 2.87 -9.31
CA GLN A 88 -5.13 3.18 -9.47
C GLN A 88 -5.97 1.92 -9.44
N THR A 89 -5.50 0.84 -10.08
CA THR A 89 -6.20 -0.44 -10.10
C THR A 89 -6.28 -1.05 -8.69
N ILE A 90 -5.19 -1.03 -7.94
CA ILE A 90 -5.18 -1.53 -6.56
C ILE A 90 -6.14 -0.70 -5.69
N ASN A 91 -6.11 0.61 -5.80
CA ASN A 91 -7.03 1.48 -5.07
C ASN A 91 -8.49 1.16 -5.41
N ARG A 92 -8.79 0.91 -6.68
CA ARG A 92 -10.12 0.56 -7.12
C ARG A 92 -10.57 -0.80 -6.61
N ILE A 93 -9.67 -1.80 -6.61
CA ILE A 93 -9.96 -3.11 -6.02
C ILE A 93 -10.33 -2.95 -4.54
N PHE A 94 -9.59 -2.15 -3.78
CA PHE A 94 -9.87 -1.95 -2.37
C PHE A 94 -11.16 -1.19 -2.09
N SER A 95 -11.67 -0.42 -3.04
CA SER A 95 -12.99 0.20 -2.89
C SER A 95 -14.11 -0.84 -2.86
N TYR A 96 -13.82 -2.06 -3.34
CA TYR A 96 -14.76 -3.18 -3.37
C TYR A 96 -14.29 -4.36 -2.51
N ARG A 97 -13.48 -4.10 -1.48
CA ARG A 97 -12.80 -5.15 -0.71
C ARG A 97 -13.70 -6.22 -0.10
N ARG A 98 -14.98 -5.92 0.11
CA ARG A 98 -15.96 -6.86 0.65
C ARG A 98 -16.62 -7.72 -0.42
N LYS A 99 -16.44 -7.38 -1.68
CA LYS A 99 -16.98 -8.15 -2.80
C LYS A 99 -16.04 -9.31 -3.14
N THR A 100 -16.61 -10.34 -3.77
CA THR A 100 -15.79 -11.44 -4.28
C THR A 100 -14.99 -10.98 -5.51
N VAL A 101 -13.87 -11.65 -5.74
CA VAL A 101 -13.03 -11.40 -6.92
C VAL A 101 -13.84 -11.56 -8.20
N LYS A 102 -14.71 -12.58 -8.24
CA LYS A 102 -15.59 -12.82 -9.39
C LYS A 102 -16.45 -11.61 -9.71
N ASN A 103 -17.08 -11.00 -8.69
CA ASN A 103 -17.93 -9.84 -8.87
C ASN A 103 -17.13 -8.59 -9.28
N ILE A 104 -15.93 -8.43 -8.75
CA ILE A 104 -15.06 -7.32 -9.11
C ILE A 104 -14.63 -7.44 -10.57
N LEU A 105 -14.20 -8.61 -11.01
CA LEU A 105 -13.74 -8.83 -12.39
C LEU A 105 -14.83 -8.59 -13.41
N LYS A 106 -16.08 -8.86 -13.09
CA LYS A 106 -17.22 -8.55 -13.97
C LYS A 106 -17.26 -7.06 -14.34
N GLN A 107 -16.90 -6.17 -13.43
CA GLN A 107 -16.89 -4.73 -13.68
C GLN A 107 -15.80 -4.31 -14.66
N PHE A 108 -14.79 -5.16 -14.87
CA PHE A 108 -13.71 -4.93 -15.83
C PHE A 108 -13.86 -5.79 -17.09
N ASN A 109 -15.05 -6.38 -17.29
CA ASN A 109 -15.32 -7.31 -18.40
C ASN A 109 -14.38 -8.51 -18.41
N LYS A 110 -14.00 -8.99 -17.23
CA LYS A 110 -13.15 -10.15 -17.05
C LYS A 110 -13.86 -11.21 -16.22
N ASP A 111 -13.38 -12.43 -16.30
CA ASP A 111 -14.02 -13.56 -15.64
C ASP A 111 -13.00 -14.39 -14.87
N THR A 112 -13.46 -15.09 -13.84
CA THR A 112 -12.66 -16.00 -13.02
C THR A 112 -13.60 -16.93 -12.26
N GLU A 113 -13.12 -18.11 -11.93
CA GLU A 113 -13.82 -19.03 -11.04
C GLU A 113 -13.45 -18.83 -9.57
N LEU A 114 -12.54 -17.92 -9.28
CA LEU A 114 -12.10 -17.63 -7.91
C LEU A 114 -13.22 -16.92 -7.12
N ASP A 115 -13.72 -17.58 -6.08
CA ASP A 115 -14.85 -17.12 -5.28
C ASP A 115 -14.41 -16.62 -3.89
N LYS A 116 -13.25 -15.99 -3.82
CA LYS A 116 -12.76 -15.37 -2.59
C LYS A 116 -13.05 -13.88 -2.59
N ARG A 117 -13.17 -13.31 -1.40
CA ARG A 117 -13.23 -11.86 -1.23
C ARG A 117 -11.82 -11.27 -1.26
N VAL A 118 -11.71 -10.00 -1.62
CA VAL A 118 -10.41 -9.32 -1.65
C VAL A 118 -9.69 -9.41 -0.30
N ASP A 119 -10.43 -9.29 0.79
CA ASP A 119 -9.85 -9.38 2.13
C ASP A 119 -9.23 -10.75 2.45
N ASP A 120 -9.61 -11.80 1.72
CA ASP A 120 -9.07 -13.14 1.90
C ASP A 120 -7.84 -13.42 1.03
N LEU A 121 -7.46 -12.48 0.19
CA LEU A 121 -6.29 -12.61 -0.70
C LEU A 121 -5.02 -12.15 -0.01
N SER A 122 -3.90 -12.81 -0.33
CA SER A 122 -2.57 -12.32 0.05
C SER A 122 -2.21 -11.07 -0.76
N GLY A 123 -1.17 -10.36 -0.31
CA GLY A 123 -0.67 -9.21 -1.06
C GLY A 123 -0.28 -9.57 -2.49
N ASP A 124 0.42 -10.71 -2.68
CA ASP A 124 0.83 -11.17 -4.00
C ASP A 124 -0.38 -11.52 -4.88
N GLU A 125 -1.41 -12.12 -4.29
CA GLU A 125 -2.64 -12.43 -5.02
C GLU A 125 -3.36 -11.16 -5.47
N ILE A 126 -3.36 -10.11 -4.66
CA ILE A 126 -3.95 -8.81 -5.02
C ILE A 126 -3.17 -8.16 -6.17
N ILE A 127 -1.83 -8.21 -6.13
CA ILE A 127 -1.00 -7.70 -7.21
C ILE A 127 -1.27 -8.46 -8.50
N ASN A 128 -1.36 -9.78 -8.44
CA ASN A 128 -1.68 -10.62 -9.60
C ASN A 128 -3.06 -10.29 -10.16
N LEU A 129 -4.04 -10.06 -9.29
CA LEU A 129 -5.39 -9.66 -9.70
C LEU A 129 -5.35 -8.31 -10.42
N ALA A 130 -4.63 -7.34 -9.88
CA ALA A 130 -4.51 -6.02 -10.50
C ALA A 130 -3.85 -6.11 -11.88
N ASN A 131 -2.79 -6.91 -12.01
CA ASN A 131 -2.13 -7.13 -13.29
C ASN A 131 -3.06 -7.81 -14.30
N LYS A 132 -3.87 -8.77 -13.86
CA LYS A 132 -4.86 -9.42 -14.71
C LYS A 132 -5.89 -8.43 -15.25
N ILE A 133 -6.35 -7.50 -14.40
CA ILE A 133 -7.29 -6.44 -14.81
C ILE A 133 -6.65 -5.54 -15.87
N LEU A 134 -5.35 -5.26 -15.74
CA LEU A 134 -4.62 -4.38 -16.66
C LEU A 134 -4.23 -5.06 -17.97
N GLU A 135 -4.30 -6.38 -18.06
CA GLU A 135 -4.03 -7.10 -19.31
C GLU A 135 -5.06 -6.73 -20.38
N LYS A 136 -4.58 -6.55 -21.59
CA LYS A 136 -5.42 -6.26 -22.74
C LYS A 136 -5.89 -7.53 -23.43
#